data_4a0054aa6da607c9f8ef9646010761da
#
_entry.id   4a0054aa6da607c9f8ef9646010761da
#
_cell.length_a   1.000
_cell.length_b   1.000
_cell.length_c   1.000
_cell.angle_alpha   90.00
_cell.angle_beta   90.00
_cell.angle_gamma   90.00
#
_symmetry.space_group_name_H-M   'P 1'
#
loop_
_entity.id
_entity.type
_entity.pdbx_description
1 polymer ?
#
loop_
_entity_poly.entity_id
_entity_poly.type
_entity_poly.pdbx_seq_one_letter_code
_entity_poly.pdbx_strand_id
1 'polypeptide(L)'
;FNVNILTGSSGEMLGGLGGGPDTAAGAAVPILALPLFRGRTPSIVDQVFTLCTPGETVAAVVTEMGVALNPRHRSWNMLQESLKSCPVKQYTIEDMKRMAETITGVPKPIRCTDRVVALVEYRDGSIIDVIRQLEP
;
A
#
# COMPACT_ATOMS: atom_id res chain seq x y z
N PHE A 1 -1.39 -0.32 5.47
CA PHE A 1 -1.24 -1.51 4.59
C PHE A 1 -2.17 -1.48 3.38
N ASN A 2 -3.00 -0.47 3.21
CA ASN A 2 -3.74 -0.24 1.97
C ASN A 2 -2.77 -0.08 0.79
N VAL A 3 -3.12 -0.63 -0.39
CA VAL A 3 -2.23 -0.60 -1.56
C VAL A 3 -2.88 0.15 -2.71
N ASN A 4 -2.09 0.99 -3.36
CA ASN A 4 -2.42 1.67 -4.61
C ASN A 4 -1.49 1.16 -5.72
N ILE A 5 -2.06 0.67 -6.81
CA ILE A 5 -1.32 0.27 -8.02
C ILE A 5 -1.91 0.93 -9.27
N LEU A 6 -2.95 1.73 -9.10
CA LEU A 6 -3.76 2.28 -10.19
C LEU A 6 -3.34 3.68 -10.58
N THR A 7 -3.02 4.51 -9.58
CA THR A 7 -2.69 5.92 -9.78
C THR A 7 -1.27 6.24 -9.31
N GLY A 8 -0.62 7.14 -10.01
CA GLY A 8 0.72 7.62 -9.69
C GLY A 8 0.75 8.70 -8.61
N SER A 9 1.95 9.22 -8.35
CA SER A 9 2.21 10.23 -7.30
C SER A 9 1.62 11.60 -7.59
N SER A 10 1.19 11.86 -8.82
CA SER A 10 0.48 13.09 -9.23
C SER A 10 -1.00 12.84 -9.50
N GLY A 11 -1.50 11.63 -9.21
CA GLY A 11 -2.89 11.23 -9.43
C GLY A 11 -3.21 10.71 -10.84
N GLU A 12 -2.21 10.68 -11.73
CA GLU A 12 -2.37 10.15 -13.08
C GLU A 12 -2.68 8.65 -13.08
N MET A 13 -3.48 8.19 -14.01
CA MET A 13 -3.77 6.77 -14.19
C MET A 13 -2.54 6.05 -14.76
N LEU A 14 -2.08 4.99 -14.08
CA LEU A 14 -0.94 4.17 -14.50
C LEU A 14 -1.37 2.93 -15.29
N GLY A 15 -2.57 2.42 -15.06
CA GLY A 15 -3.06 1.20 -15.70
C GLY A 15 -4.32 0.66 -15.05
N GLY A 16 -4.53 -0.66 -15.14
CA GLY A 16 -5.61 -1.37 -14.47
C GLY A 16 -5.17 -2.02 -13.17
N LEU A 17 -6.14 -2.47 -12.35
CA LEU A 17 -5.88 -3.13 -11.06
C LEU A 17 -5.08 -4.43 -11.19
N GLY A 18 -5.20 -5.14 -12.31
CA GLY A 18 -4.63 -6.48 -12.46
C GLY A 18 -5.13 -7.47 -11.40
N GLY A 19 -4.38 -8.54 -11.17
CA GLY A 19 -4.73 -9.59 -10.22
C GLY A 19 -4.22 -9.37 -8.78
N GLY A 20 -3.61 -8.22 -8.48
CA GLY A 20 -3.04 -7.95 -7.15
C GLY A 20 -4.03 -8.06 -6.00
N PRO A 21 -5.20 -7.41 -6.06
CA PRO A 21 -6.23 -7.50 -5.03
C PRO A 21 -6.74 -8.94 -4.81
N ASP A 22 -6.94 -9.69 -5.89
CA ASP A 22 -7.41 -11.09 -5.84
C ASP A 22 -6.36 -12.01 -5.23
N THR A 23 -5.10 -11.82 -5.63
CA THR A 23 -3.97 -12.58 -5.08
C THR A 23 -3.83 -12.32 -3.57
N ALA A 24 -3.92 -11.07 -3.14
CA ALA A 24 -3.87 -10.71 -1.73
C ALA A 24 -5.02 -11.33 -0.94
N ALA A 25 -6.24 -11.27 -1.46
CA ALA A 25 -7.42 -11.85 -0.81
C ALA A 25 -7.36 -13.38 -0.72
N GLY A 26 -6.80 -14.05 -1.74
CA GLY A 26 -6.76 -15.52 -1.84
C GLY A 26 -5.57 -16.17 -1.15
N ALA A 27 -4.48 -15.46 -0.92
CA ALA A 27 -3.28 -16.02 -0.31
C ALA A 27 -3.41 -16.18 1.20
N ALA A 28 -2.75 -17.20 1.77
CA ALA A 28 -2.68 -17.40 3.21
C ALA A 28 -1.80 -16.33 3.90
N VAL A 29 -0.72 -15.94 3.26
CA VAL A 29 0.25 -14.95 3.74
C VAL A 29 0.66 -14.03 2.58
N PRO A 30 -0.14 -13.03 2.22
CA PRO A 30 0.20 -12.08 1.18
C PRO A 30 1.30 -11.13 1.65
N ILE A 31 2.42 -11.10 0.94
CA ILE A 31 3.57 -10.24 1.22
C ILE A 31 3.71 -9.23 0.08
N LEU A 32 3.73 -7.96 0.41
CA LEU A 32 4.00 -6.87 -0.52
C LEU A 32 5.49 -6.53 -0.49
N ALA A 33 6.21 -6.84 -1.55
CA ALA A 33 7.62 -6.50 -1.70
C ALA A 33 7.78 -5.27 -2.61
N LEU A 34 8.42 -4.22 -2.09
CA LEU A 34 8.64 -2.96 -2.81
C LEU A 34 9.85 -2.23 -2.24
N PRO A 35 10.52 -1.37 -3.03
CA PRO A 35 11.55 -0.49 -2.49
C PRO A 35 10.90 0.57 -1.58
N LEU A 36 11.63 1.02 -0.56
CA LEU A 36 11.14 2.04 0.36
C LEU A 36 10.75 3.35 -0.35
N PHE A 37 11.47 3.68 -1.42
CA PHE A 37 11.17 4.82 -2.30
C PHE A 37 11.64 4.55 -3.73
N ARG A 38 11.08 5.27 -4.69
CA ARG A 38 11.47 5.22 -6.11
C ARG A 38 11.85 6.63 -6.56
N GLY A 39 13.14 6.85 -6.84
CA GLY A 39 13.65 8.18 -7.12
C GLY A 39 13.41 9.12 -5.93
N ARG A 40 12.53 10.09 -6.08
CA ARG A 40 12.15 11.05 -5.02
C ARG A 40 10.72 10.83 -4.50
N THR A 41 10.12 9.70 -4.77
CA THR A 41 8.75 9.37 -4.36
C THR A 41 8.79 8.26 -3.31
N PRO A 42 8.23 8.48 -2.10
CA PRO A 42 8.12 7.44 -1.10
C PRO A 42 7.12 6.37 -1.55
N SER A 43 7.42 5.09 -1.31
CA SER A 43 6.49 4.00 -1.60
C SER A 43 5.51 3.76 -0.46
N ILE A 44 5.85 4.19 0.75
CA ILE A 44 5.00 4.11 1.95
C ILE A 44 4.61 5.52 2.34
N VAL A 45 3.31 5.77 2.31
CA VAL A 45 2.69 7.09 2.53
C VAL A 45 1.66 7.01 3.66
N ASP A 46 1.19 8.16 4.13
CA ASP A 46 0.19 8.21 5.19
C ASP A 46 -1.14 7.60 4.75
N GLN A 47 -1.57 7.99 3.56
CA GLN A 47 -2.78 7.47 2.93
C GLN A 47 -2.54 7.26 1.44
N VAL A 48 -2.94 6.10 0.92
CA VAL A 48 -2.91 5.86 -0.53
C VAL A 48 -3.92 6.75 -1.22
N PHE A 49 -3.56 7.27 -2.39
CA PHE A 49 -4.45 8.15 -3.15
C PHE A 49 -5.65 7.41 -3.72
N THR A 50 -5.46 6.14 -4.11
CA THR A 50 -6.52 5.25 -4.57
C THR A 50 -6.40 3.91 -3.87
N LEU A 51 -7.47 3.46 -3.22
CA LEU A 51 -7.50 2.14 -2.59
C LEU A 51 -7.75 1.07 -3.65
N CYS A 52 -6.74 0.24 -3.90
CA CYS A 52 -6.83 -0.88 -4.82
C CYS A 52 -6.90 -2.23 -4.10
N THR A 53 -6.08 -2.41 -3.04
CA THR A 53 -6.07 -3.61 -2.23
C THR A 53 -6.31 -3.24 -0.78
N PRO A 54 -7.38 -3.74 -0.15
CA PRO A 54 -7.65 -3.49 1.26
C PRO A 54 -6.53 -4.00 2.17
N GLY A 55 -6.08 -3.16 3.09
CA GLY A 55 -4.91 -3.43 3.93
C GLY A 55 -5.02 -4.65 4.82
N GLU A 56 -6.23 -5.02 5.24
CA GLU A 56 -6.46 -6.23 6.04
C GLU A 56 -6.10 -7.51 5.30
N THR A 57 -6.03 -7.48 3.97
CA THR A 57 -5.60 -8.62 3.16
C THR A 57 -4.07 -8.74 3.03
N VAL A 58 -3.30 -7.73 3.42
CA VAL A 58 -1.84 -7.73 3.34
C VAL A 58 -1.23 -8.14 4.67
N ALA A 59 -0.44 -9.22 4.68
CA ALA A 59 0.17 -9.74 5.90
C ALA A 59 1.45 -9.01 6.31
N ALA A 60 2.25 -8.62 5.33
CA ALA A 60 3.52 -7.94 5.56
C ALA A 60 3.93 -7.07 4.38
N VAL A 61 4.70 -6.03 4.67
CA VAL A 61 5.46 -5.23 3.70
C VAL A 61 6.95 -5.50 3.89
N VAL A 62 7.64 -5.79 2.79
CA VAL A 62 9.09 -6.05 2.76
C VAL A 62 9.75 -4.99 1.89
N THR A 63 10.78 -4.36 2.41
CA THR A 63 11.63 -3.41 1.70
C THR A 63 13.09 -3.79 1.87
N GLU A 64 14.00 -3.09 1.20
CA GLU A 64 15.45 -3.23 1.41
C GLU A 64 15.89 -2.88 2.84
N MET A 65 15.04 -2.19 3.59
CA MET A 65 15.33 -1.84 4.99
C MET A 65 14.96 -2.95 5.97
N GLY A 66 13.95 -3.76 5.65
CA GLY A 66 13.44 -4.81 6.51
C GLY A 66 11.97 -5.12 6.28
N VAL A 67 11.29 -5.60 7.31
CA VAL A 67 9.92 -6.10 7.26
C VAL A 67 9.02 -5.32 8.22
N ALA A 68 7.83 -4.95 7.75
CA ALA A 68 6.72 -4.48 8.59
C ALA A 68 5.59 -5.50 8.53
N LEU A 69 5.23 -6.08 9.67
CA LEU A 69 4.09 -6.99 9.80
C LEU A 69 2.81 -6.20 10.04
N ASN A 70 1.71 -6.65 9.44
CA ASN A 70 0.40 -6.05 9.64
C ASN A 70 -0.30 -6.63 10.87
N PRO A 71 -0.50 -5.84 11.95
CA PRO A 71 -1.12 -6.32 13.18
C PRO A 71 -2.60 -6.68 13.03
N ARG A 72 -3.25 -6.26 11.93
CA ARG A 72 -4.66 -6.58 11.64
C ARG A 72 -4.84 -7.86 10.82
N HIS A 73 -3.73 -8.41 10.27
CA HIS A 73 -3.82 -9.62 9.47
C HIS A 73 -3.92 -10.87 10.34
N ARG A 74 -4.75 -11.83 9.93
CA ARG A 74 -4.98 -13.11 10.65
C ARG A 74 -3.72 -13.91 10.98
N SER A 75 -2.67 -13.76 10.17
CA SER A 75 -1.38 -14.45 10.35
C SER A 75 -0.39 -13.69 11.25
N TRP A 76 -0.78 -12.59 11.89
CA TRP A 76 0.09 -11.75 12.71
C TRP A 76 0.91 -12.55 13.73
N ASN A 77 0.23 -13.32 14.60
CA ASN A 77 0.91 -14.05 15.68
C ASN A 77 1.90 -15.09 15.15
N MET A 78 1.52 -15.81 14.09
CA MET A 78 2.39 -16.79 13.44
C MET A 78 3.63 -16.12 12.84
N LEU A 79 3.46 -15.01 12.15
CA LEU A 79 4.57 -14.29 11.52
C LEU A 79 5.50 -13.65 12.55
N GLN A 80 4.96 -13.09 13.63
CA GLN A 80 5.77 -12.57 14.72
C GLN A 80 6.65 -13.67 15.34
N GLU A 81 6.08 -14.84 15.60
CA GLU A 81 6.83 -15.95 16.16
C GLU A 81 7.93 -16.43 15.21
N SER A 82 7.58 -16.58 13.93
CA SER A 82 8.53 -17.00 12.88
C SER A 82 9.70 -16.04 12.72
N LEU A 83 9.46 -14.74 12.89
CA LEU A 83 10.52 -13.73 12.72
C LEU A 83 11.41 -13.54 13.96
N LYS A 84 11.08 -14.11 15.13
CA LYS A 84 11.93 -14.01 16.33
C LYS A 84 13.31 -14.63 16.12
N SER A 85 13.40 -15.71 15.35
CA SER A 85 14.64 -16.41 15.04
C SER A 85 15.30 -15.94 13.72
N CYS A 86 14.67 -15.00 13.02
CA CYS A 86 15.15 -14.52 11.73
C CYS A 86 16.00 -13.24 11.92
N PRO A 87 17.19 -13.13 11.31
CA PRO A 87 18.06 -11.96 11.45
C PRO A 87 17.59 -10.74 10.63
N VAL A 88 16.33 -10.71 10.23
CA VAL A 88 15.76 -9.59 9.49
C VAL A 88 15.34 -8.47 10.44
N LYS A 89 15.60 -7.22 10.04
CA LYS A 89 15.14 -6.05 10.79
C LYS A 89 13.64 -5.92 10.69
N GLN A 90 13.00 -5.69 11.83
CA GLN A 90 11.56 -5.48 11.91
C GLN A 90 11.27 -4.03 12.26
N TYR A 91 10.29 -3.46 11.60
CA TYR A 91 9.84 -2.08 11.77
C TYR A 91 8.31 -2.04 11.82
N THR A 92 7.75 -0.98 12.36
CA THR A 92 6.34 -0.66 12.10
C THR A 92 6.21 -0.04 10.70
N ILE A 93 5.02 -0.05 10.14
CA ILE A 93 4.78 0.60 8.84
C ILE A 93 4.99 2.13 8.95
N GLU A 94 4.69 2.69 10.11
CA GLU A 94 4.91 4.09 10.45
C GLU A 94 6.40 4.44 10.53
N ASP A 95 7.24 3.53 11.03
CA ASP A 95 8.70 3.71 11.01
C ASP A 95 9.24 3.73 9.59
N MET A 96 8.78 2.81 8.75
CA MET A 96 9.17 2.78 7.33
C MET A 96 8.71 4.04 6.59
N LYS A 97 7.50 4.52 6.85
CA LYS A 97 7.02 5.80 6.33
C LYS A 97 7.96 6.94 6.71
N ARG A 98 8.28 7.08 8.01
CA ARG A 98 9.19 8.13 8.50
C ARG A 98 10.57 8.06 7.85
N MET A 99 11.12 6.85 7.68
CA MET A 99 12.39 6.67 6.98
C MET A 99 12.31 7.14 5.52
N ALA A 100 11.24 6.77 4.81
CA ALA A 100 11.02 7.21 3.44
C ALA A 100 10.94 8.74 3.35
N GLU A 101 10.10 9.37 4.17
CA GLU A 101 9.88 10.82 4.19
C GLU A 101 11.14 11.62 4.58
N THR A 102 12.02 11.04 5.41
CA THR A 102 13.31 11.67 5.73
C THR A 102 14.20 11.82 4.49
N ILE A 103 14.09 10.90 3.54
CA ILE A 103 14.89 10.88 2.31
C ILE A 103 14.22 11.67 1.19
N THR A 104 12.91 11.48 1.01
CA THR A 104 12.15 12.02 -0.13
C THR A 104 11.43 13.32 0.16
N GLY A 105 11.23 13.65 1.45
CA GLY A 105 10.26 14.64 1.89
C GLY A 105 8.83 14.08 1.94
N VAL A 106 7.94 14.85 2.53
CA VAL A 106 6.51 14.50 2.61
C VAL A 106 5.85 14.81 1.26
N PRO A 107 5.09 13.86 0.67
CA PRO A 107 4.39 14.08 -0.58
C PRO A 107 3.38 15.23 -0.49
N LYS A 108 3.28 16.01 -1.55
CA LYS A 108 2.25 17.05 -1.63
C LYS A 108 0.88 16.39 -1.82
N PRO A 109 -0.18 16.91 -1.19
CA PRO A 109 -1.54 16.44 -1.42
C PRO A 109 -1.94 16.61 -2.89
N ILE A 110 -2.55 15.58 -3.46
CA ILE A 110 -3.15 15.62 -4.78
C ILE A 110 -4.51 16.31 -4.65
N ARG A 111 -4.76 17.30 -5.49
CA ARG A 111 -6.02 18.05 -5.49
C ARG A 111 -6.98 17.49 -6.54
N CYS A 112 -8.20 17.26 -6.11
CA CYS A 112 -9.27 16.73 -6.96
C CYS A 112 -10.53 17.58 -6.82
N THR A 113 -11.31 17.61 -7.89
CA THR A 113 -12.68 18.14 -7.88
C THR A 113 -13.65 17.11 -7.25
N ASP A 114 -14.87 17.48 -7.03
CA ASP A 114 -15.92 16.54 -6.57
C ASP A 114 -16.43 15.59 -7.66
N ARG A 115 -16.01 15.78 -8.90
CA ARG A 115 -16.45 14.95 -10.03
C ARG A 115 -15.80 13.56 -9.97
N VAL A 116 -16.61 12.53 -9.76
CA VAL A 116 -16.21 11.12 -9.89
C VAL A 116 -16.13 10.75 -11.36
N VAL A 117 -15.00 10.19 -11.79
CA VAL A 117 -14.74 9.77 -13.17
C VAL A 117 -14.65 8.25 -13.32
N ALA A 118 -14.38 7.52 -12.24
CA ALA A 118 -14.40 6.06 -12.22
C ALA A 118 -14.65 5.53 -10.80
N LEU A 119 -15.07 4.26 -10.72
CA LEU A 119 -15.25 3.52 -9.49
C LEU A 119 -14.18 2.44 -9.38
N VAL A 120 -13.73 2.16 -8.17
CA VAL A 120 -12.84 1.03 -7.90
C VAL A 120 -13.69 -0.09 -7.29
N GLU A 121 -13.99 -1.08 -8.11
CA GLU A 121 -14.78 -2.25 -7.71
C GLU A 121 -13.85 -3.34 -7.19
N TYR A 122 -14.22 -3.95 -6.07
CA TYR A 122 -13.53 -5.09 -5.50
C TYR A 122 -14.12 -6.40 -6.02
N ARG A 123 -13.43 -7.52 -5.78
CA ARG A 123 -13.76 -8.87 -6.27
C ARG A 123 -15.16 -9.38 -5.93
N ASP A 124 -15.79 -8.85 -4.89
CA ASP A 124 -17.15 -9.19 -4.46
C ASP A 124 -18.23 -8.27 -5.02
N GLY A 125 -17.85 -7.34 -5.90
CA GLY A 125 -18.73 -6.32 -6.48
C GLY A 125 -18.92 -5.07 -5.62
N SER A 126 -18.32 -5.01 -4.44
CA SER A 126 -18.36 -3.80 -3.61
C SER A 126 -17.48 -2.68 -4.19
N ILE A 127 -17.92 -1.44 -4.04
CA ILE A 127 -17.11 -0.27 -4.41
C ILE A 127 -16.26 0.10 -3.20
N ILE A 128 -14.94 -0.02 -3.35
CA ILE A 128 -13.98 0.25 -2.27
C ILE A 128 -13.36 1.65 -2.35
N ASP A 129 -13.41 2.29 -3.53
CA ASP A 129 -12.95 3.67 -3.72
C ASP A 129 -13.54 4.29 -4.97
N VAL A 130 -13.28 5.59 -5.16
CA VAL A 130 -13.66 6.35 -6.35
C VAL A 130 -12.48 7.15 -6.87
N ILE A 131 -12.38 7.27 -8.19
CA ILE A 131 -11.38 8.13 -8.83
C ILE A 131 -12.05 9.44 -9.17
N ARG A 132 -11.45 10.54 -8.73
CA ARG A 132 -11.92 11.89 -8.96
C ARG A 132 -11.11 12.59 -10.03
N GLN A 133 -11.74 13.52 -10.74
CA GLN A 133 -11.05 14.37 -11.69
C GLN A 133 -10.03 15.25 -10.95
N LEU A 134 -8.80 15.29 -11.46
CA LEU A 134 -7.76 16.20 -10.93
C LEU A 134 -8.16 17.66 -11.20
N GLU A 135 -7.78 18.53 -10.26
CA GLU A 135 -7.83 19.98 -10.52
C GLU A 135 -6.84 20.34 -11.64
N PRO A 136 -7.18 21.34 -12.49
CA PRO A 136 -6.29 21.81 -13.57
C PRO A 136 -5.01 22.47 -13.04
#